data_6afbad6943305024ef111f9d9245973f
#
_entry.id   6afbad6943305024ef111f9d9245973f
#
_cell.length_a   1.000
_cell.length_b   1.000
_cell.length_c   1.000
_cell.angle_alpha   90.00
_cell.angle_beta   90.00
_cell.angle_gamma   90.00
#
_symmetry.space_group_name_H-M   'P 1'
#
loop_
_entity.id
_entity.type
_entity.pdbx_description
1 polymer ?
#
loop_
_entity_poly.entity_id
_entity_poly.type
_entity_poly.pdbx_seq_one_letter_code
_entity_poly.pdbx_strand_id
1 'polypeptide(L)'
;RLRDQVDLTVGIYHGGFERDLATGRVLSATRENVAYRICQELDLDILLTGHQHMSVPGQMVSGTFVVQPSDKGQEFLRVEAAVSGSGKRFSSETVPAHGECRADWLAEFADMERGAQAWLDQVVGHLETPMLPDTPLRMAAEGSALADLFNTVQLAASGAQLSVTSLANDAAGLPQTVRRRDILNAYPYTNTLTVLEITGAVLRRAMERSAEYFTRNADGSLRVSDCFLEPKVEHYNYDYYAGVTYAYDIARPVGERVVELTFNGTPVKDTDVFTACLSSYRASGTGGYDGYVGCPIVREIGTEMSDLLLDYFKRYGGGLPLARGEFRVF
;
A
#
# COMPACT_ATOMS: atom_id res chain seq x y z
N ARG A 1 16.45 16.51 26.82
CA ARG A 1 16.40 17.94 27.29
C ARG A 1 15.08 18.33 27.93
N LEU A 2 13.98 17.59 27.70
CA LEU A 2 12.68 17.84 28.32
C LEU A 2 12.44 16.96 29.55
N ARG A 3 13.10 15.81 29.65
CA ARG A 3 12.86 14.80 30.67
C ARG A 3 12.89 15.32 32.12
N ASP A 4 13.85 16.18 32.41
CA ASP A 4 14.04 16.76 33.75
C ASP A 4 13.05 17.92 34.04
N GLN A 5 12.22 18.30 33.09
CA GLN A 5 11.28 19.42 33.19
C GLN A 5 9.82 18.97 33.22
N VAL A 6 9.56 17.66 33.07
CA VAL A 6 8.20 17.12 32.96
C VAL A 6 8.07 15.82 33.73
N ASP A 7 6.87 15.57 34.24
CA ASP A 7 6.55 14.32 34.94
C ASP A 7 6.32 13.15 33.97
N LEU A 8 5.90 13.44 32.72
CA LEU A 8 5.54 12.44 31.71
C LEU A 8 6.02 12.87 30.34
N THR A 9 6.67 11.94 29.60
CA THR A 9 7.04 12.13 28.20
C THR A 9 6.19 11.22 27.32
N VAL A 10 5.49 11.82 26.33
CA VAL A 10 4.64 11.10 25.38
C VAL A 10 5.16 11.37 23.97
N GLY A 11 5.51 10.29 23.25
CA GLY A 11 5.83 10.34 21.83
C GLY A 11 4.59 10.05 20.99
N ILE A 12 4.47 10.72 19.85
CA ILE A 12 3.48 10.43 18.81
C ILE A 12 4.25 10.12 17.53
N TYR A 13 4.01 8.95 16.96
CA TYR A 13 4.68 8.49 15.75
C TYR A 13 3.67 7.83 14.81
N HIS A 14 3.48 8.39 13.61
CA HIS A 14 2.68 7.73 12.58
C HIS A 14 3.52 6.69 11.84
N GLY A 15 3.67 5.55 12.45
CA GLY A 15 4.38 4.36 11.98
C GLY A 15 4.17 3.23 12.97
N GLY A 16 4.51 2.02 12.55
CA GLY A 16 4.33 0.82 13.34
C GLY A 16 5.64 0.19 13.78
N PHE A 17 5.58 -1.09 14.10
CA PHE A 17 6.67 -1.85 14.69
C PHE A 17 7.33 -2.75 13.63
N GLU A 18 8.65 -2.64 13.50
CA GLU A 18 9.49 -3.47 12.65
C GLU A 18 9.85 -4.82 13.29
N ARG A 19 9.45 -5.02 14.54
CA ARG A 19 9.72 -6.24 15.30
C ARG A 19 8.46 -6.76 15.97
N ASP A 20 8.42 -8.06 16.16
CA ASP A 20 7.45 -8.72 17.04
C ASP A 20 7.60 -8.20 18.47
N LEU A 21 6.52 -7.72 19.05
CA LEU A 21 6.55 -7.00 20.32
C LEU A 21 6.82 -7.93 21.53
N ALA A 22 6.51 -9.22 21.42
CA ALA A 22 6.72 -10.19 22.48
C ALA A 22 8.13 -10.79 22.45
N THR A 23 8.65 -11.07 21.25
CA THR A 23 9.91 -11.80 21.05
C THR A 23 11.08 -10.92 20.64
N GLY A 24 10.82 -9.72 20.14
CA GLY A 24 11.83 -8.81 19.54
C GLY A 24 12.37 -9.29 18.20
N ARG A 25 11.82 -10.37 17.61
CA ARG A 25 12.22 -10.88 16.29
C ARG A 25 11.93 -9.82 15.21
N VAL A 26 12.89 -9.59 14.32
CA VAL A 26 12.71 -8.69 13.18
C VAL A 26 11.63 -9.28 12.25
N LEU A 27 10.60 -8.51 11.95
CA LEU A 27 9.51 -8.85 11.04
C LEU A 27 9.67 -8.14 9.69
N SER A 28 10.22 -6.92 9.70
CA SER A 28 10.49 -6.15 8.49
C SER A 28 11.90 -5.57 8.52
N ALA A 29 12.60 -5.69 7.39
CA ALA A 29 13.92 -5.08 7.19
C ALA A 29 13.83 -3.68 6.56
N THR A 30 12.61 -3.22 6.21
CA THR A 30 12.40 -1.89 5.61
C THR A 30 12.52 -0.79 6.69
N ARG A 31 12.61 0.46 6.25
CA ARG A 31 12.63 1.64 7.15
C ARG A 31 11.25 2.27 7.33
N GLU A 32 10.21 1.63 6.82
CA GLU A 32 8.83 2.14 6.89
C GLU A 32 8.33 2.22 8.34
N ASN A 33 8.62 1.19 9.13
CA ASN A 33 8.21 1.09 10.52
C ASN A 33 9.45 1.01 11.41
N VAL A 34 9.54 1.86 12.43
CA VAL A 34 10.71 1.94 13.33
C VAL A 34 10.31 2.20 14.79
N ALA A 35 9.06 1.94 15.18
CA ALA A 35 8.56 2.22 16.53
C ALA A 35 9.28 1.40 17.60
N TYR A 36 9.66 0.16 17.33
CA TYR A 36 10.43 -0.67 18.27
C TYR A 36 11.80 -0.05 18.54
N ARG A 37 12.47 0.41 17.51
CA ARG A 37 13.75 1.11 17.60
C ARG A 37 13.63 2.46 18.35
N ILE A 38 12.54 3.20 18.12
CA ILE A 38 12.24 4.44 18.88
C ILE A 38 12.18 4.13 20.37
N CYS A 39 11.50 3.05 20.78
CA CYS A 39 11.46 2.64 22.18
C CYS A 39 12.82 2.22 22.75
N GLN A 40 13.76 1.76 21.91
CA GLN A 40 15.11 1.40 22.35
C GLN A 40 16.05 2.59 22.48
N GLU A 41 15.88 3.59 21.61
CA GLU A 41 16.82 4.72 21.48
C GLU A 41 16.36 5.99 22.21
N LEU A 42 15.04 6.14 22.45
CA LEU A 42 14.47 7.32 23.09
C LEU A 42 13.91 6.98 24.48
N ASP A 43 14.15 7.87 25.42
CA ASP A 43 13.60 7.79 26.80
C ASP A 43 12.18 8.38 26.82
N LEU A 44 11.20 7.59 26.41
CA LEU A 44 9.78 7.93 26.42
C LEU A 44 9.04 7.10 27.47
N ASP A 45 8.06 7.69 28.12
CA ASP A 45 7.15 6.98 29.00
C ASP A 45 6.06 6.26 28.20
N ILE A 46 5.49 6.96 27.21
CA ILE A 46 4.42 6.44 26.35
C ILE A 46 4.76 6.74 24.90
N LEU A 47 4.48 5.80 23.99
CA LEU A 47 4.54 5.98 22.55
C LEU A 47 3.19 5.62 21.92
N LEU A 48 2.54 6.61 21.32
CA LEU A 48 1.33 6.45 20.54
C LEU A 48 1.72 6.20 19.09
N THR A 49 1.29 5.08 18.51
CA THR A 49 1.66 4.64 17.15
C THR A 49 0.43 4.48 16.25
N GLY A 50 0.64 4.19 14.97
CA GLY A 50 -0.40 4.01 13.95
C GLY A 50 0.12 3.30 12.72
N HIS A 51 -0.46 3.59 11.53
CA HIS A 51 0.00 3.18 10.22
C HIS A 51 -0.23 1.69 9.85
N GLN A 52 0.08 0.75 10.75
CA GLN A 52 -0.01 -0.69 10.44
C GLN A 52 -1.44 -1.23 10.44
N HIS A 53 -2.45 -0.44 10.81
CA HIS A 53 -3.86 -0.84 10.85
C HIS A 53 -4.10 -2.11 11.73
N MET A 54 -3.34 -2.24 12.80
CA MET A 54 -3.45 -3.35 13.75
C MET A 54 -3.62 -2.81 15.17
N SER A 55 -4.42 -3.47 15.99
CA SER A 55 -4.63 -3.08 17.37
C SER A 55 -3.49 -3.57 18.27
N VAL A 56 -2.86 -2.63 19.00
CA VAL A 56 -1.95 -2.93 20.12
C VAL A 56 -2.53 -2.26 21.35
N PRO A 57 -3.29 -3.01 22.16
CA PRO A 57 -4.08 -2.43 23.26
C PRO A 57 -3.22 -1.86 24.39
N GLY A 58 -1.95 -2.25 24.48
CA GLY A 58 -0.97 -1.68 25.40
C GLY A 58 -0.02 -2.72 25.97
N GLN A 59 1.27 -2.44 25.85
CA GLN A 59 2.33 -3.25 26.46
C GLN A 59 3.62 -2.47 26.64
N MET A 60 4.55 -2.99 27.43
CA MET A 60 5.88 -2.40 27.62
C MET A 60 6.87 -2.92 26.56
N VAL A 61 7.56 -2.00 25.90
CA VAL A 61 8.65 -2.28 24.95
C VAL A 61 9.86 -1.44 25.37
N SER A 62 10.93 -2.09 25.77
CA SER A 62 12.19 -1.42 26.18
C SER A 62 12.00 -0.28 27.21
N GLY A 63 11.02 -0.41 28.12
CA GLY A 63 10.73 0.62 29.11
C GLY A 63 9.69 1.67 28.72
N THR A 64 9.24 1.67 27.47
CA THR A 64 8.18 2.56 26.95
C THR A 64 6.85 1.82 26.88
N PHE A 65 5.77 2.43 27.37
CA PHE A 65 4.42 1.90 27.19
C PHE A 65 3.90 2.27 25.81
N VAL A 66 3.58 1.26 24.99
CA VAL A 66 3.18 1.46 23.59
C VAL A 66 1.72 1.08 23.37
N VAL A 67 1.05 1.85 22.52
CA VAL A 67 -0.34 1.61 22.10
C VAL A 67 -0.52 1.95 20.61
N GLN A 68 -1.43 1.22 19.96
CA GLN A 68 -1.86 1.49 18.58
C GLN A 68 -3.34 1.11 18.43
N PRO A 69 -4.23 2.04 18.03
CA PRO A 69 -5.60 1.69 17.67
C PRO A 69 -5.62 1.01 16.30
N SER A 70 -6.67 0.22 16.04
CA SER A 70 -6.98 -0.27 14.70
C SER A 70 -7.35 0.89 13.75
N ASP A 71 -7.59 0.57 12.48
CA ASP A 71 -7.94 1.55 11.44
C ASP A 71 -9.45 1.86 11.39
N LYS A 72 -9.82 2.80 10.50
CA LYS A 72 -11.20 3.17 10.15
C LYS A 72 -12.05 3.66 11.30
N GLY A 73 -11.43 4.09 12.42
CA GLY A 73 -12.15 4.63 13.57
C GLY A 73 -13.06 3.62 14.27
N GLN A 74 -12.78 2.31 14.19
CA GLN A 74 -13.59 1.27 14.82
C GLN A 74 -13.43 1.23 16.34
N GLU A 75 -12.31 1.73 16.84
CA GLU A 75 -11.98 1.78 18.25
C GLU A 75 -11.11 2.99 18.57
N PHE A 76 -11.06 3.34 19.84
CA PHE A 76 -10.02 4.21 20.39
C PHE A 76 -9.44 3.59 21.65
N LEU A 77 -8.25 4.04 22.04
CA LEU A 77 -7.58 3.56 23.24
C LEU A 77 -7.63 4.64 24.31
N ARG A 78 -8.20 4.32 25.46
CA ARG A 78 -8.10 5.16 26.67
C ARG A 78 -6.84 4.76 27.42
N VAL A 79 -5.86 5.66 27.48
CA VAL A 79 -4.58 5.43 28.16
C VAL A 79 -4.58 6.19 29.48
N GLU A 80 -4.26 5.50 30.56
CA GLU A 80 -4.13 6.09 31.90
C GLU A 80 -2.69 5.99 32.39
N ALA A 81 -2.19 7.10 32.92
CA ALA A 81 -0.87 7.19 33.52
C ALA A 81 -1.00 7.66 34.97
N ALA A 82 -0.60 6.83 35.93
CA ALA A 82 -0.51 7.20 37.32
C ALA A 82 0.95 7.52 37.68
N VAL A 83 1.22 8.77 38.04
CA VAL A 83 2.56 9.25 38.42
C VAL A 83 2.58 9.49 39.93
N SER A 84 3.54 8.91 40.64
CA SER A 84 3.71 9.02 42.07
C SER A 84 5.19 9.04 42.46
N GLY A 85 5.50 9.37 43.70
CA GLY A 85 6.87 9.31 44.21
C GLY A 85 7.49 7.89 44.19
N SER A 86 6.67 6.84 44.04
CA SER A 86 7.09 5.44 43.92
C SER A 86 7.28 4.97 42.46
N GLY A 87 7.01 5.85 41.48
CA GLY A 87 7.18 5.54 40.05
C GLY A 87 5.94 5.82 39.21
N LYS A 88 5.98 5.34 37.98
CA LYS A 88 4.91 5.49 36.97
C LYS A 88 4.26 4.15 36.68
N ARG A 89 2.95 4.14 36.53
CA ARG A 89 2.18 2.99 36.08
C ARG A 89 1.29 3.40 34.90
N PHE A 90 1.21 2.54 33.91
CA PHE A 90 0.44 2.75 32.69
C PHE A 90 -0.57 1.64 32.53
N SER A 91 -1.73 1.97 32.04
CA SER A 91 -2.75 1.01 31.59
C SER A 91 -3.50 1.59 30.40
N SER A 92 -4.11 0.73 29.63
CA SER A 92 -4.97 1.14 28.53
C SER A 92 -6.18 0.23 28.41
N GLU A 93 -7.22 0.76 27.85
CA GLU A 93 -8.46 0.07 27.55
C GLU A 93 -8.86 0.35 26.11
N THR A 94 -9.14 -0.72 25.37
CA THR A 94 -9.74 -0.60 24.03
C THR A 94 -11.23 -0.31 24.18
N VAL A 95 -11.67 0.80 23.64
CA VAL A 95 -13.06 1.24 23.66
C VAL A 95 -13.59 1.21 22.24
N PRO A 96 -14.57 0.33 21.91
CA PRO A 96 -15.19 0.34 20.60
C PRO A 96 -15.86 1.69 20.31
N ALA A 97 -15.69 2.20 19.10
CA ALA A 97 -16.32 3.44 18.65
C ALA A 97 -17.79 3.19 18.29
N HIS A 98 -18.61 2.84 19.29
CA HIS A 98 -20.04 2.65 19.14
C HIS A 98 -20.77 3.82 19.76
N GLY A 99 -21.89 4.18 19.18
CA GLY A 99 -22.77 5.21 19.72
C GLY A 99 -23.64 5.81 18.63
N GLU A 100 -24.70 6.48 19.07
CA GLU A 100 -25.50 7.30 18.17
C GLU A 100 -24.78 8.64 17.97
N CYS A 101 -24.70 9.09 16.70
CA CYS A 101 -24.20 10.42 16.40
C CYS A 101 -25.11 11.47 17.03
N ARG A 102 -24.56 12.52 17.58
CA ARG A 102 -25.31 13.63 18.12
C ARG A 102 -26.15 14.28 17.03
N ALA A 103 -27.47 14.39 17.28
CA ALA A 103 -28.42 14.90 16.30
C ALA A 103 -28.16 16.36 15.88
N ASP A 104 -27.67 17.19 16.82
CA ASP A 104 -27.27 18.58 16.55
C ASP A 104 -26.07 18.67 15.59
N TRP A 105 -25.04 17.82 15.74
CA TRP A 105 -23.91 17.75 14.84
C TRP A 105 -24.32 17.23 13.46
N LEU A 106 -25.15 16.18 13.41
CA LEU A 106 -25.66 15.67 12.15
C LEU A 106 -26.44 16.75 11.37
N ALA A 107 -27.26 17.55 12.08
CA ALA A 107 -27.98 18.65 11.47
C ALA A 107 -27.06 19.76 10.95
N GLU A 108 -26.00 20.09 11.69
CA GLU A 108 -25.01 21.10 11.31
C GLU A 108 -24.27 20.74 10.01
N PHE A 109 -23.90 19.46 9.85
CA PHE A 109 -23.16 18.98 8.69
C PHE A 109 -24.04 18.44 7.55
N ALA A 110 -25.37 18.40 7.72
CA ALA A 110 -26.27 17.74 6.78
C ALA A 110 -26.20 18.29 5.34
N ASP A 111 -26.03 19.59 5.16
CA ASP A 111 -25.93 20.20 3.83
C ASP A 111 -24.61 19.85 3.14
N MET A 112 -23.52 19.88 3.90
CA MET A 112 -22.18 19.48 3.40
C MET A 112 -22.17 18.00 3.03
N GLU A 113 -22.74 17.15 3.89
CA GLU A 113 -22.84 15.72 3.63
C GLU A 113 -23.67 15.43 2.36
N ARG A 114 -24.85 16.06 2.19
CA ARG A 114 -25.65 15.92 0.96
C ARG A 114 -24.86 16.38 -0.28
N GLY A 115 -24.14 17.48 -0.19
CA GLY A 115 -23.29 17.99 -1.26
C GLY A 115 -22.18 17.00 -1.63
N ALA A 116 -21.49 16.43 -0.64
CA ALA A 116 -20.46 15.44 -0.81
C ALA A 116 -21.01 14.15 -1.45
N GLN A 117 -22.13 13.64 -0.95
CA GLN A 117 -22.76 12.46 -1.52
C GLN A 117 -23.22 12.69 -2.96
N ALA A 118 -23.83 13.83 -3.27
CA ALA A 118 -24.23 14.18 -4.64
C ALA A 118 -23.02 14.28 -5.60
N TRP A 119 -21.89 14.79 -5.10
CA TRP A 119 -20.65 14.85 -5.87
C TRP A 119 -20.05 13.46 -6.10
N LEU A 120 -20.04 12.61 -5.08
CA LEU A 120 -19.56 11.23 -5.15
C LEU A 120 -20.42 10.36 -6.09
N ASP A 121 -21.72 10.63 -6.17
CA ASP A 121 -22.65 9.86 -7.00
C ASP A 121 -22.66 10.25 -8.49
N GLN A 122 -21.91 11.29 -8.87
CA GLN A 122 -21.79 11.67 -10.28
C GLN A 122 -21.23 10.54 -11.11
N VAL A 123 -21.95 10.13 -12.15
CA VAL A 123 -21.50 9.17 -13.15
C VAL A 123 -20.34 9.79 -13.95
N VAL A 124 -19.24 9.06 -14.06
CA VAL A 124 -18.04 9.50 -14.81
C VAL A 124 -17.80 8.69 -16.08
N GLY A 125 -18.41 7.52 -16.20
CA GLY A 125 -18.28 6.69 -17.38
C GLY A 125 -19.04 5.37 -17.31
N HIS A 126 -18.91 4.58 -18.36
CA HIS A 126 -19.50 3.26 -18.47
C HIS A 126 -18.47 2.27 -19.01
N LEU A 127 -18.44 1.09 -18.42
CA LEU A 127 -17.64 -0.05 -18.88
C LEU A 127 -18.54 -1.05 -19.60
N GLU A 128 -18.08 -1.65 -20.68
CA GLU A 128 -18.80 -2.76 -21.33
C GLU A 128 -18.91 -3.96 -20.39
N THR A 129 -17.83 -4.25 -19.67
CA THR A 129 -17.76 -5.31 -18.66
C THR A 129 -17.26 -4.71 -17.34
N PRO A 130 -17.93 -4.98 -16.21
CA PRO A 130 -17.45 -4.50 -14.92
C PRO A 130 -16.08 -5.12 -14.59
N MET A 131 -15.22 -4.35 -13.93
CA MET A 131 -13.91 -4.81 -13.45
C MET A 131 -14.05 -5.21 -11.98
N LEU A 132 -14.56 -6.41 -11.73
CA LEU A 132 -14.75 -6.91 -10.37
C LEU A 132 -13.46 -7.52 -9.83
N PRO A 133 -13.17 -7.34 -8.54
CA PRO A 133 -12.01 -7.98 -7.92
C PRO A 133 -12.26 -9.48 -7.74
N ASP A 134 -11.19 -10.22 -7.74
CA ASP A 134 -11.12 -11.62 -7.29
C ASP A 134 -10.23 -11.68 -6.01
N THR A 135 -9.88 -12.87 -5.57
CA THR A 135 -8.92 -13.01 -4.47
C THR A 135 -7.57 -12.41 -4.86
N PRO A 136 -6.84 -11.78 -3.93
CA PRO A 136 -5.54 -11.18 -4.24
C PRO A 136 -4.56 -12.15 -4.90
N LEU A 137 -4.53 -13.41 -4.45
CA LEU A 137 -3.69 -14.45 -5.04
C LEU A 137 -4.05 -14.72 -6.51
N ARG A 138 -5.35 -14.82 -6.81
CA ARG A 138 -5.80 -15.10 -8.17
C ARG A 138 -5.54 -13.92 -9.10
N MET A 139 -5.81 -12.70 -8.64
CA MET A 139 -5.49 -11.49 -9.41
C MET A 139 -3.98 -11.39 -9.69
N ALA A 140 -3.13 -11.72 -8.71
CA ALA A 140 -1.69 -11.72 -8.91
C ALA A 140 -1.22 -12.80 -9.89
N ALA A 141 -1.82 -14.00 -9.87
CA ALA A 141 -1.42 -15.12 -10.71
C ALA A 141 -2.00 -15.08 -12.13
N GLU A 142 -3.22 -14.56 -12.30
CA GLU A 142 -3.97 -14.61 -13.56
C GLU A 142 -4.16 -13.23 -14.21
N GLY A 143 -3.85 -12.14 -13.48
CA GLY A 143 -4.05 -10.75 -13.91
C GLY A 143 -5.31 -10.11 -13.35
N SER A 144 -5.38 -8.80 -13.47
CA SER A 144 -6.51 -7.98 -13.00
C SER A 144 -6.81 -6.87 -14.00
N ALA A 145 -8.06 -6.82 -14.48
CA ALA A 145 -8.51 -5.75 -15.36
C ALA A 145 -8.40 -4.36 -14.70
N LEU A 146 -8.51 -4.30 -13.38
CA LEU A 146 -8.31 -3.06 -12.62
C LEU A 146 -6.84 -2.61 -12.64
N ALA A 147 -5.89 -3.54 -12.48
CA ALA A 147 -4.45 -3.24 -12.60
C ALA A 147 -4.09 -2.84 -14.04
N ASP A 148 -4.68 -3.50 -15.03
CA ASP A 148 -4.52 -3.13 -16.45
C ASP A 148 -5.04 -1.71 -16.72
N LEU A 149 -6.17 -1.32 -16.14
CA LEU A 149 -6.69 0.04 -16.22
C LEU A 149 -5.72 1.05 -15.60
N PHE A 150 -5.22 0.76 -14.40
CA PHE A 150 -4.27 1.67 -13.73
C PHE A 150 -2.99 1.84 -14.53
N ASN A 151 -2.42 0.75 -15.03
CA ASN A 151 -1.26 0.80 -15.90
C ASN A 151 -1.53 1.57 -17.19
N THR A 152 -2.72 1.41 -17.79
CA THR A 152 -3.14 2.16 -19.00
C THR A 152 -3.15 3.66 -18.73
N VAL A 153 -3.77 4.09 -17.62
CA VAL A 153 -3.84 5.50 -17.24
C VAL A 153 -2.45 6.07 -16.93
N GLN A 154 -1.60 5.32 -16.23
CA GLN A 154 -0.22 5.71 -15.97
C GLN A 154 0.58 5.90 -17.26
N LEU A 155 0.49 4.97 -18.22
CA LEU A 155 1.15 5.09 -19.53
C LEU A 155 0.61 6.29 -20.32
N ALA A 156 -0.71 6.49 -20.35
CA ALA A 156 -1.32 7.62 -21.05
C ALA A 156 -0.92 8.97 -20.45
N ALA A 157 -0.83 9.09 -19.14
CA ALA A 157 -0.43 10.31 -18.43
C ALA A 157 1.08 10.56 -18.53
N SER A 158 1.88 9.51 -18.56
CA SER A 158 3.34 9.61 -18.50
C SER A 158 4.03 9.57 -19.85
N GLY A 159 3.52 8.83 -20.82
CA GLY A 159 4.24 8.51 -22.05
C GLY A 159 5.49 7.65 -21.82
N ALA A 160 5.60 7.00 -20.65
CA ALA A 160 6.69 6.10 -20.34
C ALA A 160 6.60 4.79 -21.15
N GLN A 161 7.71 4.07 -21.26
CA GLN A 161 7.76 2.79 -21.96
C GLN A 161 7.12 1.67 -21.12
N LEU A 162 7.26 1.75 -19.81
CA LEU A 162 6.78 0.76 -18.85
C LEU A 162 5.88 1.42 -17.81
N SER A 163 4.96 0.65 -17.26
CA SER A 163 4.16 1.06 -16.11
C SER A 163 4.15 -0.02 -15.05
N VAL A 164 4.15 0.42 -13.79
CA VAL A 164 4.15 -0.45 -12.61
C VAL A 164 3.07 0.05 -11.66
N THR A 165 2.14 -0.81 -11.29
CA THR A 165 1.06 -0.49 -10.36
C THR A 165 0.79 -1.61 -9.38
N SER A 166 0.16 -1.30 -8.26
CA SER A 166 -0.33 -2.28 -7.28
C SER A 166 -1.80 -2.02 -6.95
N LEU A 167 -2.46 -2.99 -6.34
CA LEU A 167 -3.84 -2.88 -5.88
C LEU A 167 -3.87 -2.80 -4.35
N ALA A 168 -4.85 -2.09 -3.80
CA ALA A 168 -5.11 -2.09 -2.36
C ALA A 168 -5.50 -3.51 -1.87
N ASN A 169 -5.30 -3.81 -0.59
CA ASN A 169 -5.65 -5.10 0.00
C ASN A 169 -7.12 -5.48 -0.22
N ASP A 170 -7.98 -4.48 -0.16
CA ASP A 170 -9.43 -4.55 -0.30
C ASP A 170 -9.92 -3.70 -1.48
N ALA A 171 -9.13 -3.66 -2.57
CA ALA A 171 -9.46 -2.86 -3.74
C ALA A 171 -10.89 -3.15 -4.21
N ALA A 172 -11.73 -2.12 -4.20
CA ALA A 172 -13.06 -2.21 -4.80
C ALA A 172 -12.91 -2.28 -6.33
N GLY A 173 -13.75 -3.09 -6.95
CA GLY A 173 -13.83 -3.11 -8.41
C GLY A 173 -14.60 -1.90 -8.94
N LEU A 174 -14.70 -1.83 -10.27
CA LEU A 174 -15.51 -0.83 -10.96
C LEU A 174 -16.76 -1.49 -11.54
N PRO A 175 -17.97 -1.01 -11.18
CA PRO A 175 -19.21 -1.48 -11.77
C PRO A 175 -19.35 -1.02 -13.22
N GLN A 176 -20.33 -1.53 -13.95
CA GLN A 176 -20.60 -1.13 -15.33
C GLN A 176 -20.89 0.38 -15.46
N THR A 177 -21.68 0.95 -14.55
CA THR A 177 -21.87 2.40 -14.44
C THR A 177 -20.93 2.93 -13.36
N VAL A 178 -19.86 3.61 -13.77
CA VAL A 178 -18.82 4.08 -12.88
C VAL A 178 -19.14 5.48 -12.36
N ARG A 179 -19.12 5.64 -11.04
CA ARG A 179 -19.28 6.91 -10.33
C ARG A 179 -17.93 7.38 -9.76
N ARG A 180 -17.86 8.63 -9.31
CA ARG A 180 -16.66 9.15 -8.63
C ARG A 180 -16.27 8.30 -7.43
N ARG A 181 -17.25 7.91 -6.59
CA ARG A 181 -17.00 7.05 -5.42
C ARG A 181 -16.36 5.72 -5.79
N ASP A 182 -16.71 5.16 -6.93
CA ASP A 182 -16.17 3.88 -7.37
C ASP A 182 -14.68 4.02 -7.71
N ILE A 183 -14.28 5.13 -8.35
CA ILE A 183 -12.87 5.45 -8.62
C ILE A 183 -12.08 5.62 -7.31
N LEU A 184 -12.61 6.42 -6.37
CA LEU A 184 -11.94 6.68 -5.09
C LEU A 184 -11.84 5.42 -4.22
N ASN A 185 -12.82 4.53 -4.28
CA ASN A 185 -12.76 3.25 -3.58
C ASN A 185 -11.80 2.25 -4.27
N ALA A 186 -11.72 2.28 -5.59
CA ALA A 186 -10.79 1.41 -6.33
C ALA A 186 -9.33 1.83 -6.15
N TYR A 187 -9.07 3.15 -6.03
CA TYR A 187 -7.73 3.70 -5.77
C TYR A 187 -7.78 4.65 -4.56
N PRO A 188 -7.70 4.13 -3.32
CA PRO A 188 -7.90 4.92 -2.10
C PRO A 188 -6.68 5.73 -1.64
N TYR A 189 -5.60 5.72 -2.41
CA TYR A 189 -4.34 6.37 -2.06
C TYR A 189 -4.21 7.75 -2.71
N THR A 190 -3.59 8.69 -2.02
CA THR A 190 -3.25 10.04 -2.53
C THR A 190 -1.90 10.07 -3.27
N ASN A 191 -1.54 8.98 -3.94
CA ASN A 191 -0.28 8.88 -4.65
C ASN A 191 -0.31 9.70 -5.94
N THR A 192 0.76 10.44 -6.17
CA THR A 192 1.12 11.02 -7.47
C THR A 192 1.96 10.03 -8.27
N LEU A 193 2.39 10.40 -9.48
CA LEU A 193 3.18 9.53 -10.33
C LEU A 193 4.60 10.07 -10.52
N THR A 194 5.56 9.14 -10.58
CA THR A 194 6.97 9.43 -10.87
C THR A 194 7.41 8.58 -12.05
N VAL A 195 8.07 9.20 -13.02
CA VAL A 195 8.73 8.50 -14.14
C VAL A 195 10.21 8.41 -13.81
N LEU A 196 10.68 7.18 -13.63
CA LEU A 196 12.09 6.88 -13.41
C LEU A 196 12.75 6.38 -14.70
N GLU A 197 14.04 6.67 -14.84
CA GLU A 197 14.92 5.95 -15.74
C GLU A 197 15.50 4.75 -14.99
N ILE A 198 15.20 3.54 -15.44
CA ILE A 198 15.62 2.30 -14.79
C ILE A 198 16.40 1.41 -15.76
N THR A 199 17.34 0.63 -15.23
CA THR A 199 18.03 -0.39 -16.02
C THR A 199 17.25 -1.69 -16.04
N GLY A 200 17.53 -2.59 -17.00
CA GLY A 200 16.96 -3.94 -17.03
C GLY A 200 17.28 -4.73 -15.76
N ALA A 201 18.45 -4.51 -15.15
CA ALA A 201 18.81 -5.10 -13.86
C ALA A 201 17.88 -4.62 -12.73
N VAL A 202 17.56 -3.32 -12.68
CA VAL A 202 16.60 -2.75 -11.70
C VAL A 202 15.20 -3.32 -11.93
N LEU A 203 14.75 -3.38 -13.18
CA LEU A 203 13.45 -3.97 -13.53
C LEU A 203 13.37 -5.44 -13.08
N ARG A 204 14.37 -6.25 -13.42
CA ARG A 204 14.43 -7.67 -13.01
C ARG A 204 14.40 -7.81 -11.50
N ARG A 205 15.17 -7.00 -10.76
CA ARG A 205 15.18 -7.03 -9.30
C ARG A 205 13.81 -6.68 -8.71
N ALA A 206 13.11 -5.68 -9.27
CA ALA A 206 11.76 -5.34 -8.83
C ALA A 206 10.76 -6.48 -9.11
N MET A 207 10.88 -7.13 -10.25
CA MET A 207 10.04 -8.28 -10.62
C MET A 207 10.34 -9.52 -9.74
N GLU A 208 11.60 -9.74 -9.34
CA GLU A 208 11.94 -10.77 -8.35
C GLU A 208 11.28 -10.49 -7.01
N ARG A 209 11.22 -9.22 -6.55
CA ARG A 209 10.47 -8.84 -5.36
C ARG A 209 8.98 -9.15 -5.50
N SER A 210 8.38 -8.88 -6.66
CA SER A 210 6.98 -9.27 -6.93
C SER A 210 6.81 -10.80 -6.94
N ALA A 211 7.76 -11.55 -7.49
CA ALA A 211 7.72 -13.02 -7.52
C ALA A 211 7.83 -13.67 -6.13
N GLU A 212 8.40 -12.98 -5.13
CA GLU A 212 8.40 -13.42 -3.72
C GLU A 212 6.99 -13.56 -3.15
N TYR A 213 6.00 -12.86 -3.74
CA TYR A 213 4.60 -12.94 -3.33
C TYR A 213 4.05 -14.37 -3.33
N PHE A 214 4.56 -15.21 -4.21
CA PHE A 214 4.09 -16.57 -4.39
C PHE A 214 4.95 -17.58 -3.63
N THR A 215 4.28 -18.56 -3.06
CA THR A 215 4.90 -19.81 -2.57
C THR A 215 3.94 -20.95 -2.81
N ARG A 216 4.33 -22.19 -2.45
CA ARG A 216 3.50 -23.38 -2.65
C ARG A 216 3.12 -24.03 -1.35
N ASN A 217 1.91 -24.55 -1.30
CA ASN A 217 1.47 -25.51 -0.29
C ASN A 217 2.12 -26.88 -0.52
N ALA A 218 1.95 -27.78 0.45
CA ALA A 218 2.44 -29.16 0.35
C ALA A 218 1.82 -29.96 -0.81
N ASP A 219 0.62 -29.61 -1.25
CA ASP A 219 -0.07 -30.19 -2.40
C ASP A 219 0.35 -29.60 -3.76
N GLY A 220 1.27 -28.61 -3.74
CA GLY A 220 1.77 -27.93 -4.91
C GLY A 220 0.95 -26.74 -5.37
N SER A 221 -0.21 -26.44 -4.76
CA SER A 221 -1.02 -25.26 -5.10
C SER A 221 -0.31 -23.97 -4.69
N LEU A 222 -0.56 -22.88 -5.43
CA LEU A 222 -0.03 -21.55 -5.09
C LEU A 222 -0.69 -21.00 -3.84
N ARG A 223 0.10 -20.32 -3.01
CA ARG A 223 -0.37 -19.48 -1.91
C ARG A 223 0.46 -18.20 -1.81
N VAL A 224 -0.05 -17.22 -1.07
CA VAL A 224 0.71 -16.01 -0.75
C VAL A 224 1.81 -16.34 0.25
N SER A 225 3.00 -15.78 0.08
CA SER A 225 4.11 -15.92 1.02
C SER A 225 3.84 -15.21 2.33
N ASP A 226 4.32 -15.79 3.42
CA ASP A 226 4.08 -15.28 4.77
C ASP A 226 4.66 -13.87 4.97
N CYS A 227 5.73 -13.50 4.25
CA CYS A 227 6.31 -12.15 4.30
C CYS A 227 5.41 -11.04 3.73
N PHE A 228 4.31 -11.40 3.04
CA PHE A 228 3.26 -10.47 2.62
C PHE A 228 1.99 -10.55 3.49
N LEU A 229 1.98 -11.43 4.48
CA LEU A 229 0.84 -11.64 5.37
C LEU A 229 1.15 -11.28 6.83
N GLU A 230 2.41 -11.37 7.22
CA GLU A 230 2.89 -11.13 8.58
C GLU A 230 3.96 -10.03 8.62
N PRO A 231 3.91 -9.14 9.60
CA PRO A 231 2.95 -9.02 10.72
C PRO A 231 1.61 -8.43 10.32
N LYS A 232 1.48 -8.00 9.07
CA LYS A 232 0.32 -7.33 8.49
C LYS A 232 0.13 -7.80 7.05
N VAL A 233 -1.12 -7.88 6.61
CA VAL A 233 -1.45 -8.19 5.21
C VAL A 233 -1.05 -7.03 4.30
N GLU A 234 -0.21 -7.31 3.31
CA GLU A 234 0.39 -6.32 2.40
C GLU A 234 0.30 -6.73 0.93
N HIS A 235 -0.88 -7.17 0.47
CA HIS A 235 -1.11 -7.48 -0.95
C HIS A 235 -0.79 -6.29 -1.87
N TYR A 236 -0.91 -5.05 -1.36
CA TYR A 236 -0.52 -3.83 -2.07
C TYR A 236 0.98 -3.72 -2.37
N ASN A 237 1.80 -4.60 -1.85
CA ASN A 237 3.21 -4.72 -2.18
C ASN A 237 3.50 -5.72 -3.31
N TYR A 238 2.47 -6.28 -3.95
CA TYR A 238 2.60 -6.99 -5.23
C TYR A 238 2.37 -6.01 -6.38
N ASP A 239 3.33 -5.94 -7.31
CA ASP A 239 3.27 -5.04 -8.46
C ASP A 239 2.89 -5.79 -9.75
N TYR A 240 2.03 -5.14 -10.55
CA TYR A 240 1.63 -5.53 -11.89
C TYR A 240 2.38 -4.67 -12.91
N TYR A 241 2.96 -5.30 -13.93
CA TYR A 241 3.79 -4.63 -14.93
C TYR A 241 3.08 -4.57 -16.28
N ALA A 242 3.17 -3.42 -16.96
CA ALA A 242 2.75 -3.26 -18.35
C ALA A 242 3.90 -2.73 -19.21
N GLY A 243 3.90 -3.11 -20.51
CA GLY A 243 4.94 -2.80 -21.46
C GLY A 243 6.00 -3.88 -21.63
N VAL A 244 5.94 -4.95 -20.82
CA VAL A 244 6.82 -6.12 -20.92
C VAL A 244 6.02 -7.43 -20.91
N THR A 245 6.61 -8.47 -21.49
CA THR A 245 6.16 -9.86 -21.35
C THR A 245 7.11 -10.59 -20.41
N TYR A 246 6.56 -11.31 -19.43
CA TYR A 246 7.39 -11.98 -18.40
C TYR A 246 6.80 -13.28 -17.89
N ALA A 247 7.63 -14.10 -17.25
CA ALA A 247 7.20 -15.31 -16.57
C ALA A 247 7.95 -15.54 -15.26
N TYR A 248 7.21 -15.99 -14.24
CA TYR A 248 7.74 -16.42 -12.95
C TYR A 248 7.66 -17.94 -12.82
N ASP A 249 8.80 -18.58 -12.56
CA ASP A 249 8.90 -19.98 -12.16
C ASP A 249 9.04 -20.05 -10.63
N ILE A 250 7.94 -20.41 -9.94
CA ILE A 250 7.88 -20.43 -8.47
C ILE A 250 8.59 -21.64 -7.87
N ALA A 251 8.98 -22.61 -8.68
CA ALA A 251 9.80 -23.73 -8.22
C ALA A 251 11.26 -23.32 -7.97
N ARG A 252 11.70 -22.18 -8.52
CA ARG A 252 13.05 -21.66 -8.33
C ARG A 252 13.20 -20.93 -6.99
N PRO A 253 14.44 -20.81 -6.50
CA PRO A 253 14.72 -19.96 -5.34
C PRO A 253 14.28 -18.53 -5.55
N VAL A 254 13.91 -17.84 -4.47
CA VAL A 254 13.67 -16.40 -4.47
C VAL A 254 14.92 -15.68 -5.01
N GLY A 255 14.71 -14.73 -5.92
CA GLY A 255 15.78 -14.00 -6.63
C GLY A 255 16.20 -14.63 -7.98
N GLU A 256 15.63 -15.79 -8.35
CA GLU A 256 15.90 -16.51 -9.61
C GLU A 256 14.62 -16.90 -10.35
N ARG A 257 13.49 -16.30 -10.00
CA ARG A 257 12.14 -16.68 -10.45
C ARG A 257 11.71 -16.03 -11.75
N VAL A 258 12.33 -14.91 -12.14
CA VAL A 258 12.07 -14.25 -13.42
C VAL A 258 12.78 -14.99 -14.53
N VAL A 259 12.10 -15.94 -15.16
CA VAL A 259 12.68 -16.84 -16.20
C VAL A 259 12.48 -16.32 -17.61
N GLU A 260 11.54 -15.43 -17.82
CA GLU A 260 11.31 -14.72 -19.06
C GLU A 260 11.10 -13.24 -18.78
N LEU A 261 11.73 -12.37 -19.54
CA LEU A 261 11.53 -10.94 -19.51
C LEU A 261 11.90 -10.36 -20.89
N THR A 262 10.89 -9.88 -21.61
CA THR A 262 11.06 -9.29 -22.93
C THR A 262 10.37 -7.95 -23.06
N PHE A 263 10.95 -7.06 -23.85
CA PHE A 263 10.38 -5.78 -24.27
C PHE A 263 10.22 -5.77 -25.78
N ASN A 264 8.99 -5.62 -26.29
CA ASN A 264 8.67 -5.71 -27.71
C ASN A 264 9.23 -7.00 -28.36
N GLY A 265 9.11 -8.14 -27.66
CA GLY A 265 9.59 -9.45 -28.13
C GLY A 265 11.11 -9.67 -28.05
N THR A 266 11.88 -8.68 -27.58
CA THR A 266 13.34 -8.78 -27.43
C THR A 266 13.69 -9.03 -25.97
N PRO A 267 14.54 -10.03 -25.65
CA PRO A 267 14.99 -10.27 -24.28
C PRO A 267 15.67 -9.03 -23.67
N VAL A 268 15.23 -8.67 -22.47
CA VAL A 268 15.77 -7.53 -21.72
C VAL A 268 17.13 -7.91 -21.13
N LYS A 269 18.14 -7.10 -21.44
CA LYS A 269 19.48 -7.17 -20.86
C LYS A 269 19.57 -6.27 -19.62
N ASP A 270 20.41 -6.62 -18.70
CA ASP A 270 20.63 -5.84 -17.46
C ASP A 270 21.05 -4.39 -17.72
N THR A 271 21.72 -4.14 -18.86
CA THR A 271 22.20 -2.81 -19.27
C THR A 271 21.18 -1.99 -20.09
N ASP A 272 20.07 -2.61 -20.53
CA ASP A 272 19.03 -1.88 -21.26
C ASP A 272 18.41 -0.80 -20.34
N VAL A 273 18.01 0.31 -20.91
CA VAL A 273 17.47 1.46 -20.15
C VAL A 273 16.05 1.73 -20.59
N PHE A 274 15.17 1.92 -19.63
CA PHE A 274 13.74 2.16 -19.83
C PHE A 274 13.24 3.35 -18.99
N THR A 275 12.24 4.04 -19.49
CA THR A 275 11.41 4.91 -18.67
C THR A 275 10.25 4.11 -18.09
N ALA A 276 10.11 4.13 -16.76
CA ALA A 276 9.05 3.43 -16.04
C ALA A 276 8.22 4.41 -15.22
N CYS A 277 6.91 4.38 -15.37
CA CYS A 277 5.96 5.13 -14.57
C CYS A 277 5.47 4.29 -13.39
N LEU A 278 5.55 4.85 -12.20
CA LEU A 278 5.08 4.20 -10.97
C LEU A 278 4.54 5.26 -10.00
N SER A 279 3.85 4.81 -8.95
CA SER A 279 3.39 5.71 -7.88
C SER A 279 4.58 6.33 -7.15
N SER A 280 4.42 7.56 -6.64
CA SER A 280 5.42 8.23 -5.80
C SER A 280 5.82 7.37 -4.58
N TYR A 281 4.86 6.62 -4.02
CA TYR A 281 5.10 5.64 -2.96
C TYR A 281 6.08 4.55 -3.40
N ARG A 282 5.87 3.95 -4.57
CA ARG A 282 6.74 2.87 -5.08
C ARG A 282 8.09 3.40 -5.52
N ALA A 283 8.15 4.59 -6.11
CA ALA A 283 9.39 5.24 -6.52
C ALA A 283 10.36 5.52 -5.36
N SER A 284 9.84 5.67 -4.14
CA SER A 284 10.65 5.81 -2.93
C SER A 284 11.30 4.50 -2.44
N GLY A 285 11.03 3.36 -3.10
CA GLY A 285 11.54 2.05 -2.73
C GLY A 285 10.71 1.32 -1.68
N THR A 286 9.57 1.88 -1.26
CA THR A 286 8.72 1.29 -0.22
C THR A 286 8.16 -0.07 -0.63
N GLY A 287 7.95 -0.96 0.34
CA GLY A 287 7.47 -2.33 0.11
C GLY A 287 8.56 -3.31 -0.31
N GLY A 288 9.84 -2.96 -0.13
CA GLY A 288 10.98 -3.81 -0.47
C GLY A 288 11.48 -3.65 -1.91
N TYR A 289 11.11 -2.54 -2.57
CA TYR A 289 11.54 -2.22 -3.93
C TYR A 289 12.76 -1.28 -3.95
N ASP A 290 13.74 -1.56 -3.10
CA ASP A 290 14.96 -0.74 -2.92
C ASP A 290 15.72 -0.46 -4.22
N GLY A 291 15.51 -1.29 -5.26
CA GLY A 291 16.12 -1.10 -6.58
C GLY A 291 15.74 0.23 -7.26
N TYR A 292 14.60 0.82 -6.91
CA TYR A 292 14.17 2.11 -7.44
C TYR A 292 14.84 3.31 -6.74
N VAL A 293 15.38 3.11 -5.55
CA VAL A 293 16.02 4.19 -4.77
C VAL A 293 17.26 4.69 -5.49
N GLY A 294 17.30 6.00 -5.76
CA GLY A 294 18.42 6.63 -6.45
C GLY A 294 18.40 6.51 -7.97
N CYS A 295 17.40 5.86 -8.57
CA CYS A 295 17.21 5.93 -10.01
C CYS A 295 16.91 7.36 -10.44
N PRO A 296 17.42 7.82 -11.61
CA PRO A 296 17.14 9.17 -12.12
C PRO A 296 15.65 9.41 -12.31
N ILE A 297 15.14 10.53 -11.76
CA ILE A 297 13.77 10.98 -11.98
C ILE A 297 13.72 11.72 -13.30
N VAL A 298 13.00 11.18 -14.28
CA VAL A 298 12.79 11.82 -15.58
C VAL A 298 11.69 12.88 -15.49
N ARG A 299 10.63 12.57 -14.74
CA ARG A 299 9.50 13.48 -14.54
C ARG A 299 8.66 13.09 -13.33
N GLU A 300 8.16 14.11 -12.64
CA GLU A 300 7.12 13.97 -11.62
C GLU A 300 5.79 14.50 -12.19
N ILE A 301 4.69 13.78 -11.94
CA ILE A 301 3.34 14.15 -12.32
C ILE A 301 2.59 14.39 -11.02
N GLY A 302 2.42 15.66 -10.63
CA GLY A 302 1.85 16.07 -9.35
C GLY A 302 0.32 15.87 -9.23
N THR A 303 -0.34 15.35 -10.28
CA THR A 303 -1.76 14.98 -10.24
C THR A 303 -1.91 13.63 -9.57
N GLU A 304 -2.85 13.50 -8.63
CA GLU A 304 -3.15 12.24 -7.97
C GLU A 304 -3.70 11.21 -8.95
N MET A 305 -3.40 9.94 -8.71
CA MET A 305 -3.84 8.85 -9.59
C MET A 305 -5.36 8.76 -9.70
N SER A 306 -6.09 9.04 -8.63
CA SER A 306 -7.57 9.12 -8.63
C SER A 306 -8.10 10.17 -9.59
N ASP A 307 -7.47 11.35 -9.66
CA ASP A 307 -7.84 12.42 -10.59
C ASP A 307 -7.49 12.05 -12.04
N LEU A 308 -6.35 11.39 -12.27
CA LEU A 308 -5.97 10.88 -13.59
C LEU A 308 -6.98 9.83 -14.08
N LEU A 309 -7.48 8.97 -13.21
CA LEU A 309 -8.55 8.01 -13.51
C LEU A 309 -9.85 8.74 -13.88
N LEU A 310 -10.26 9.74 -13.08
CA LEU A 310 -11.45 10.55 -13.38
C LEU A 310 -11.34 11.26 -14.72
N ASP A 311 -10.19 11.84 -15.03
CA ASP A 311 -9.95 12.52 -16.31
C ASP A 311 -9.90 11.53 -17.48
N TYR A 312 -9.38 10.32 -17.24
CA TYR A 312 -9.42 9.24 -18.22
C TYR A 312 -10.86 8.87 -18.60
N PHE A 313 -11.73 8.63 -17.61
CA PHE A 313 -13.15 8.32 -17.87
C PHE A 313 -13.88 9.47 -18.56
N LYS A 314 -13.63 10.72 -18.17
CA LYS A 314 -14.19 11.90 -18.86
C LYS A 314 -13.79 11.97 -20.33
N ARG A 315 -12.54 11.63 -20.62
CA ARG A 315 -11.97 11.75 -21.97
C ARG A 315 -12.38 10.60 -22.88
N TYR A 316 -12.46 9.39 -22.37
CA TYR A 316 -12.56 8.18 -23.19
C TYR A 316 -13.78 7.29 -22.87
N GLY A 317 -14.54 7.61 -21.84
CA GLY A 317 -15.74 6.86 -21.49
C GLY A 317 -15.51 5.40 -21.07
N GLY A 318 -14.26 4.99 -20.82
CA GLY A 318 -13.91 3.62 -20.43
C GLY A 318 -13.63 2.67 -21.60
N GLY A 319 -13.68 3.14 -22.84
CA GLY A 319 -13.58 2.30 -24.04
C GLY A 319 -12.18 2.14 -24.65
N LEU A 320 -11.09 2.48 -23.96
CA LEU A 320 -9.74 2.26 -24.49
C LEU A 320 -9.26 0.82 -24.30
N PRO A 321 -8.45 0.31 -25.25
CA PRO A 321 -7.74 -0.93 -25.06
C PRO A 321 -6.86 -0.85 -23.79
N LEU A 322 -6.98 -1.83 -22.90
CA LEU A 322 -6.17 -1.90 -21.69
C LEU A 322 -4.74 -2.33 -22.05
N ALA A 323 -3.75 -1.68 -21.44
CA ALA A 323 -2.34 -2.07 -21.52
C ALA A 323 -2.11 -3.32 -20.65
N ARG A 324 -2.44 -4.49 -21.17
CA ARG A 324 -2.24 -5.75 -20.47
C ARG A 324 -0.77 -6.11 -20.43
N GLY A 325 -0.28 -6.44 -19.24
CA GLY A 325 0.94 -7.20 -19.11
C GLY A 325 0.71 -8.65 -19.59
N GLU A 326 1.49 -9.13 -20.55
CA GLU A 326 1.50 -10.55 -20.90
C GLU A 326 2.41 -11.28 -19.94
N PHE A 327 1.86 -12.10 -19.06
CA PHE A 327 2.68 -12.80 -18.08
C PHE A 327 2.14 -14.20 -17.75
N ARG A 328 3.00 -15.00 -17.11
CA ARG A 328 2.68 -16.34 -16.61
C ARG A 328 3.32 -16.55 -15.24
N VAL A 329 2.60 -17.26 -14.36
CA VAL A 329 3.10 -17.73 -13.06
C VAL A 329 2.90 -19.24 -13.01
N PHE A 330 3.95 -20.03 -12.82
CA PHE A 330 3.89 -21.49 -12.81
C PHE A 330 4.85 -22.16 -11.83
#